data_8138e0dfc80bf4ce1a728390e081828f
#
_entry.id   8138e0dfc80bf4ce1a728390e081828f
#
_cell.length_a   1.000
_cell.length_b   1.000
_cell.length_c   1.000
_cell.angle_alpha   90.00
_cell.angle_beta   90.00
_cell.angle_gamma   90.00
#
_symmetry.space_group_name_H-M   'P 1'
#
loop_
_entity.id
_entity.type
_entity.pdbx_description
1 polymer ?
#
loop_
_entity_poly.entity_id
_entity_poly.type
_entity_poly.pdbx_seq_one_letter_code
_entity_poly.pdbx_strand_id
1 'polypeptide(L)'
;MNRIIFILILCTSTLAIGQNVLIKNGTVLTVTKGTLAETDVLITNGKIAQIAKNIRKEANYSEIDATGLYVMPGIIDAHSHIALDVVNEATSPVTAEVNVGDALNPLDVSIYRALAGGVTISHAMHGSANAIGGQCKTIKHRFGEINPDNLRMQGAPRTIKFALGENPIRTHGEGSKIVPNTRMGVEQIFRNAFSEAKIYAKEWDDYKNGLRKSSPEYNLRHETISDILKGNILIHCHSYRADEILMLMRVLKDFGVSKVCFQHVNEGFKVAPELAAFGASASVFSDWWAYKFEVYYSTAYNAAILTRNGVVTSINSDSDELIRHLYHEAAKTQRYGDLSDDEALALITINPAKQLGIEKMAGSIDVGKDGDIAIFKGHPLSVYAIPQMTLVDGAIRFDINKDPDDMRLDINPSEKFSSFYETDKSQENNGCLQDVSEMLMQESYAKYMRFRYSKNHSH
;
A
#
# COMPACT_ATOMS: atom_id res chain seq x y z
N MET A 1 65.34 11.45 3.89
CA MET A 1 64.24 12.04 4.69
C MET A 1 63.05 12.25 3.76
N ASN A 2 62.18 11.26 3.64
CA ASN A 2 60.97 11.35 2.82
C ASN A 2 59.82 11.83 3.71
N ARG A 3 59.31 13.02 3.39
CA ARG A 3 58.09 13.53 4.04
C ARG A 3 56.86 12.95 3.35
N ILE A 4 56.13 12.08 4.05
CA ILE A 4 54.83 11.59 3.64
C ILE A 4 53.81 12.68 4.01
N ILE A 5 53.19 13.27 2.99
CA ILE A 5 52.08 14.21 3.16
C ILE A 5 50.80 13.36 3.26
N PHE A 6 50.19 13.30 4.44
CA PHE A 6 48.86 12.76 4.64
C PHE A 6 47.82 13.77 4.13
N ILE A 7 47.18 13.50 3.00
CA ILE A 7 46.02 14.27 2.54
C ILE A 7 44.82 13.70 3.28
N LEU A 8 44.31 14.45 4.25
CA LEU A 8 43.05 14.18 4.93
C LEU A 8 41.90 14.54 3.98
N ILE A 9 41.33 13.53 3.31
CA ILE A 9 40.08 13.71 2.54
C ILE A 9 38.96 13.90 3.55
N LEU A 10 38.53 15.12 3.77
CA LEU A 10 37.32 15.45 4.52
C LEU A 10 36.13 15.04 3.63
N CYS A 11 35.56 13.84 3.88
CA CYS A 11 34.25 13.50 3.36
C CYS A 11 33.21 14.42 4.02
N THR A 12 32.93 15.54 3.36
CA THR A 12 31.73 16.34 3.69
C THR A 12 30.53 15.52 3.23
N SER A 13 29.88 14.82 4.16
CA SER A 13 28.51 14.35 3.95
C SER A 13 27.67 15.60 3.66
N THR A 14 27.33 15.81 2.39
CA THR A 14 26.28 16.75 2.02
C THR A 14 24.99 16.23 2.63
N LEU A 15 24.62 16.73 3.81
CA LEU A 15 23.27 16.67 4.29
C LEU A 15 22.42 17.22 3.15
N ALA A 16 21.59 16.40 2.54
CA ALA A 16 20.57 16.86 1.61
C ALA A 16 19.71 17.88 2.39
N ILE A 17 20.01 19.17 2.20
CA ILE A 17 19.19 20.23 2.77
C ILE A 17 17.85 20.10 2.07
N GLY A 18 16.84 19.66 2.80
CA GLY A 18 15.49 19.53 2.29
C GLY A 18 15.07 20.84 1.64
N GLN A 19 14.61 20.78 0.40
CA GLN A 19 14.16 21.97 -0.34
C GLN A 19 13.00 22.59 0.44
N ASN A 20 13.11 23.89 0.79
CA ASN A 20 12.00 24.62 1.39
C ASN A 20 11.02 25.01 0.27
N VAL A 21 9.77 24.64 0.40
CA VAL A 21 8.73 24.87 -0.60
C VAL A 21 7.58 25.67 0.01
N LEU A 22 7.20 26.75 -0.66
CA LEU A 22 6.05 27.55 -0.32
C LEU A 22 4.98 27.42 -1.42
N ILE A 23 3.91 26.70 -1.10
CA ILE A 23 2.72 26.58 -1.97
C ILE A 23 1.81 27.76 -1.64
N LYS A 24 1.48 28.58 -2.62
CA LYS A 24 0.76 29.85 -2.48
C LYS A 24 -0.67 29.79 -2.99
N ASN A 25 -1.58 30.45 -2.26
CA ASN A 25 -2.93 30.79 -2.72
C ASN A 25 -3.83 29.62 -3.13
N GLY A 26 -3.54 28.41 -2.67
CA GLY A 26 -4.32 27.22 -3.02
C GLY A 26 -5.64 27.10 -2.27
N THR A 27 -6.58 26.32 -2.82
CA THR A 27 -7.70 25.78 -2.06
C THR A 27 -7.21 24.51 -1.36
N VAL A 28 -6.95 24.61 -0.05
CA VAL A 28 -6.34 23.55 0.73
C VAL A 28 -7.43 22.65 1.32
N LEU A 29 -7.47 21.39 0.86
CA LEU A 29 -8.32 20.33 1.39
C LEU A 29 -7.57 19.64 2.53
N THR A 30 -7.84 20.02 3.78
CA THR A 30 -7.06 19.47 4.90
C THR A 30 -7.45 18.04 5.27
N VAL A 31 -8.64 17.60 4.89
CA VAL A 31 -9.30 16.32 5.19
C VAL A 31 -9.77 16.23 6.65
N THR A 32 -9.07 16.84 7.59
CA THR A 32 -9.37 16.75 9.03
C THR A 32 -9.94 18.03 9.63
N LYS A 33 -9.80 19.15 8.92
CA LYS A 33 -10.22 20.49 9.38
C LYS A 33 -11.02 21.26 8.32
N GLY A 34 -11.57 20.55 7.34
CA GLY A 34 -12.32 21.12 6.22
C GLY A 34 -11.43 21.82 5.18
N THR A 35 -12.06 22.61 4.33
CA THR A 35 -11.44 23.30 3.19
C THR A 35 -11.05 24.74 3.55
N LEU A 36 -9.82 25.11 3.24
CA LEU A 36 -9.27 26.46 3.46
C LEU A 36 -9.00 27.14 2.12
N ALA A 37 -9.76 28.21 1.82
CA ALA A 37 -9.59 28.97 0.58
C ALA A 37 -8.41 29.94 0.67
N GLU A 38 -7.72 30.14 -0.48
CA GLU A 38 -6.62 31.12 -0.63
C GLU A 38 -5.59 30.98 0.50
N THR A 39 -5.12 29.76 0.73
CA THR A 39 -4.25 29.43 1.85
C THR A 39 -2.90 28.94 1.35
N ASP A 40 -1.84 29.37 2.03
CA ASP A 40 -0.48 28.97 1.75
C ASP A 40 -0.09 27.80 2.64
N VAL A 41 0.74 26.91 2.11
CA VAL A 41 1.37 25.79 2.85
C VAL A 41 2.88 25.91 2.72
N LEU A 42 3.57 26.08 3.84
CA LEU A 42 5.02 26.09 3.90
C LEU A 42 5.54 24.73 4.32
N ILE A 43 6.44 24.17 3.53
CA ILE A 43 7.15 22.92 3.81
C ILE A 43 8.63 23.27 4.04
N THR A 44 9.18 22.84 5.18
CA THR A 44 10.60 22.99 5.50
C THR A 44 11.16 21.66 5.99
N ASN A 45 12.34 21.29 5.51
CA ASN A 45 12.98 20.02 5.88
C ASN A 45 12.04 18.80 5.71
N GLY A 46 11.26 18.78 4.63
CA GLY A 46 10.34 17.71 4.33
C GLY A 46 9.05 17.66 5.15
N LYS A 47 8.82 18.64 6.04
CA LYS A 47 7.65 18.69 6.93
C LYS A 47 6.81 19.93 6.68
N ILE A 48 5.50 19.84 6.86
CA ILE A 48 4.59 20.99 6.86
C ILE A 48 4.91 21.84 8.09
N ALA A 49 5.45 23.02 7.87
CA ALA A 49 5.90 23.94 8.93
C ALA A 49 4.81 24.95 9.29
N GLN A 50 4.04 25.43 8.29
CA GLN A 50 3.02 26.45 8.51
C GLN A 50 1.89 26.31 7.49
N ILE A 51 0.67 26.62 7.92
CA ILE A 51 -0.54 26.72 7.10
C ILE A 51 -1.18 28.06 7.48
N ALA A 52 -1.18 29.03 6.57
CA ALA A 52 -1.74 30.36 6.84
C ALA A 52 -1.96 31.13 5.53
N LYS A 53 -2.70 32.24 5.58
CA LYS A 53 -2.75 33.19 4.46
C LYS A 53 -1.53 34.08 4.45
N ASN A 54 -1.03 34.45 3.26
CA ASN A 54 0.04 35.43 3.05
C ASN A 54 1.35 35.14 3.78
N ILE A 55 1.79 33.86 3.75
CA ILE A 55 3.12 33.50 4.26
C ILE A 55 4.18 34.26 3.45
N ARG A 56 5.09 34.96 4.16
CA ARG A 56 6.16 35.69 3.51
C ARG A 56 7.16 34.71 2.89
N LYS A 57 7.43 34.91 1.59
CA LYS A 57 8.49 34.17 0.90
C LYS A 57 9.87 34.63 1.38
N GLU A 58 10.72 33.67 1.70
CA GLU A 58 12.14 33.89 1.95
C GLU A 58 12.98 33.50 0.72
N ALA A 59 14.24 34.02 0.67
CA ALA A 59 15.09 33.85 -0.52
C ALA A 59 15.42 32.35 -0.83
N ASN A 60 15.40 31.51 0.19
CA ASN A 60 15.70 30.06 0.08
C ASN A 60 14.46 29.20 -0.16
N TYR A 61 13.27 29.78 -0.41
CA TYR A 61 12.05 29.04 -0.70
C TYR A 61 11.82 28.92 -2.20
N SER A 62 11.61 27.70 -2.67
CA SER A 62 10.96 27.45 -3.96
C SER A 62 9.49 27.76 -3.83
N GLU A 63 8.92 28.52 -4.77
CA GLU A 63 7.51 28.89 -4.75
C GLU A 63 6.72 28.12 -5.79
N ILE A 64 5.56 27.64 -5.40
CA ILE A 64 4.56 27.03 -6.27
C ILE A 64 3.30 27.90 -6.19
N ASP A 65 2.90 28.51 -7.29
CA ASP A 65 1.63 29.21 -7.36
C ASP A 65 0.49 28.20 -7.58
N ALA A 66 -0.34 28.02 -6.56
CA ALA A 66 -1.50 27.16 -6.57
C ALA A 66 -2.84 27.94 -6.73
N THR A 67 -2.78 29.17 -7.24
CA THR A 67 -3.99 29.98 -7.50
C THR A 67 -4.93 29.23 -8.43
N GLY A 68 -6.16 29.01 -7.96
CA GLY A 68 -7.19 28.24 -8.69
C GLY A 68 -6.98 26.73 -8.71
N LEU A 69 -5.98 26.22 -7.97
CA LEU A 69 -5.70 24.79 -7.81
C LEU A 69 -6.14 24.30 -6.43
N TYR A 70 -6.35 22.99 -6.33
CA TYR A 70 -6.64 22.28 -5.09
C TYR A 70 -5.37 21.63 -4.57
N VAL A 71 -5.09 21.83 -3.29
CA VAL A 71 -3.93 21.29 -2.57
C VAL A 71 -4.45 20.32 -1.53
N MET A 72 -4.10 19.03 -1.64
CA MET A 72 -4.55 17.99 -0.72
C MET A 72 -3.37 17.17 -0.20
N PRO A 73 -3.55 16.39 0.88
CA PRO A 73 -2.55 15.41 1.27
C PRO A 73 -2.27 14.46 0.11
N GLY A 74 -1.05 14.01 -0.03
CA GLY A 74 -0.73 12.93 -0.95
C GLY A 74 -1.62 11.71 -0.69
N ILE A 75 -2.09 11.10 -1.77
CA ILE A 75 -2.93 9.91 -1.72
C ILE A 75 -2.10 8.74 -1.18
N ILE A 76 -2.72 7.88 -0.39
CA ILE A 76 -2.13 6.69 0.22
C ILE A 76 -2.89 5.47 -0.26
N ASP A 77 -2.18 4.52 -0.86
CA ASP A 77 -2.73 3.22 -1.21
C ASP A 77 -2.42 2.18 -0.13
N ALA A 78 -3.45 1.70 0.55
CA ALA A 78 -3.30 0.72 1.64
C ALA A 78 -3.05 -0.71 1.15
N HIS A 79 -3.08 -0.97 -0.16
CA HIS A 79 -2.81 -2.27 -0.75
C HIS A 79 -2.27 -2.12 -2.17
N SER A 80 -1.01 -2.39 -2.32
CA SER A 80 -0.33 -2.33 -3.61
C SER A 80 0.75 -3.40 -3.72
N HIS A 81 1.09 -3.73 -4.96
CA HIS A 81 2.21 -4.62 -5.29
C HIS A 81 3.24 -3.94 -6.19
N ILE A 82 3.11 -2.62 -6.45
CA ILE A 82 4.13 -1.87 -7.20
C ILE A 82 5.45 -1.78 -6.43
N ALA A 83 6.50 -1.48 -7.14
CA ALA A 83 7.87 -1.42 -6.61
C ALA A 83 8.37 -2.75 -6.05
N LEU A 84 7.81 -3.88 -6.48
CA LEU A 84 8.26 -5.22 -6.10
C LEU A 84 8.62 -6.02 -7.36
N ASP A 85 9.78 -6.67 -7.34
CA ASP A 85 10.17 -7.60 -8.41
C ASP A 85 9.38 -8.92 -8.30
N VAL A 86 9.08 -9.35 -7.07
CA VAL A 86 8.32 -10.57 -6.77
C VAL A 86 7.38 -10.32 -5.61
N VAL A 87 6.14 -10.78 -5.73
CA VAL A 87 5.09 -10.53 -4.73
C VAL A 87 4.80 -11.73 -3.82
N ASN A 88 5.11 -12.96 -4.23
CA ASN A 88 4.78 -14.16 -3.45
C ASN A 88 6.00 -15.04 -3.19
N GLU A 89 6.19 -15.47 -1.95
CA GLU A 89 6.98 -16.63 -1.58
C GLU A 89 6.02 -17.77 -1.22
N ALA A 90 5.70 -18.63 -2.19
CA ALA A 90 4.63 -19.62 -2.10
C ALA A 90 5.10 -21.05 -1.74
N THR A 91 6.31 -21.20 -1.20
CA THR A 91 6.89 -22.52 -0.88
C THR A 91 6.23 -23.22 0.30
N SER A 92 5.46 -22.50 1.13
CA SER A 92 4.77 -23.03 2.30
C SER A 92 3.49 -22.22 2.58
N PRO A 93 2.44 -22.81 3.16
CA PRO A 93 1.25 -22.07 3.58
C PRO A 93 1.51 -21.01 4.65
N VAL A 94 2.68 -21.05 5.29
CA VAL A 94 3.16 -20.08 6.29
C VAL A 94 4.58 -19.69 5.94
N THR A 95 4.79 -18.43 5.56
CA THR A 95 6.09 -17.84 5.21
C THR A 95 6.32 -16.51 5.93
N ALA A 96 5.93 -16.44 7.22
CA ALA A 96 6.04 -15.22 8.03
C ALA A 96 7.47 -14.68 8.18
N GLU A 97 8.47 -15.50 7.91
CA GLU A 97 9.91 -15.17 7.94
C GLU A 97 10.38 -14.30 6.78
N VAL A 98 9.67 -14.32 5.63
CA VAL A 98 10.09 -13.52 4.46
C VAL A 98 9.61 -12.06 4.55
N ASN A 99 10.24 -11.18 3.78
CA ASN A 99 9.99 -9.75 3.84
C ASN A 99 10.06 -9.14 2.43
N VAL A 100 8.98 -8.56 1.94
CA VAL A 100 8.95 -7.92 0.62
C VAL A 100 9.91 -6.72 0.49
N GLY A 101 10.38 -6.19 1.63
CA GLY A 101 11.43 -5.17 1.61
C GLY A 101 12.72 -5.60 0.94
N ASP A 102 12.95 -6.91 0.82
CA ASP A 102 14.14 -7.48 0.18
C ASP A 102 13.96 -7.64 -1.35
N ALA A 103 12.73 -7.42 -1.84
CA ALA A 103 12.36 -7.44 -3.27
C ALA A 103 11.95 -6.05 -3.81
N LEU A 104 12.24 -4.96 -3.07
CA LEU A 104 11.90 -3.62 -3.52
C LEU A 104 12.69 -3.21 -4.77
N ASN A 105 11.97 -2.74 -5.78
CA ASN A 105 12.53 -2.20 -7.04
C ASN A 105 12.26 -0.70 -7.15
N PRO A 106 13.25 0.17 -6.92
CA PRO A 106 13.08 1.61 -7.01
C PRO A 106 12.95 2.12 -8.46
N LEU A 107 13.25 1.29 -9.44
CA LEU A 107 13.19 1.64 -10.86
C LEU A 107 11.85 1.29 -11.51
N ASP A 108 10.91 0.72 -10.77
CA ASP A 108 9.58 0.40 -11.29
C ASP A 108 8.86 1.68 -11.73
N VAL A 109 8.56 1.76 -13.03
CA VAL A 109 7.84 2.89 -13.63
C VAL A 109 6.44 3.11 -13.03
N SER A 110 5.86 2.09 -12.41
CA SER A 110 4.58 2.21 -11.71
C SER A 110 4.63 3.20 -10.55
N ILE A 111 5.82 3.42 -9.95
CA ILE A 111 6.03 4.48 -8.94
C ILE A 111 5.80 5.86 -9.55
N TYR A 112 6.37 6.11 -10.74
CA TYR A 112 6.16 7.38 -11.46
C TYR A 112 4.70 7.58 -11.85
N ARG A 113 4.06 6.53 -12.36
CA ARG A 113 2.64 6.57 -12.73
C ARG A 113 1.74 6.84 -11.54
N ALA A 114 2.03 6.25 -10.39
CA ALA A 114 1.32 6.52 -9.14
C ALA A 114 1.49 7.98 -8.70
N LEU A 115 2.71 8.54 -8.78
CA LEU A 115 2.96 9.96 -8.52
C LEU A 115 2.17 10.86 -9.48
N ALA A 116 2.07 10.49 -10.76
CA ALA A 116 1.25 11.20 -11.74
C ALA A 116 -0.27 11.14 -11.43
N GLY A 117 -0.69 10.21 -10.58
CA GLY A 117 -2.03 10.13 -9.99
C GLY A 117 -2.17 10.82 -8.63
N GLY A 118 -1.13 11.48 -8.13
CA GLY A 118 -1.15 12.14 -6.80
C GLY A 118 -0.85 11.20 -5.63
N VAL A 119 -0.42 9.96 -5.88
CA VAL A 119 -0.13 8.97 -4.83
C VAL A 119 1.30 9.13 -4.33
N THR A 120 1.47 9.29 -3.04
CA THR A 120 2.78 9.55 -2.40
C THR A 120 3.29 8.38 -1.55
N ILE A 121 2.38 7.54 -1.08
CA ILE A 121 2.66 6.42 -0.18
C ILE A 121 1.86 5.21 -0.66
N SER A 122 2.47 4.04 -0.63
CA SER A 122 1.75 2.78 -0.77
C SER A 122 2.23 1.73 0.22
N HIS A 123 1.36 0.77 0.49
CA HIS A 123 1.67 -0.41 1.26
C HIS A 123 2.07 -1.52 0.30
N ALA A 124 3.37 -1.69 0.06
CA ALA A 124 3.92 -2.77 -0.73
C ALA A 124 3.74 -4.09 0.03
N MET A 125 2.89 -4.97 -0.49
CA MET A 125 2.44 -6.17 0.20
C MET A 125 2.94 -7.45 -0.45
N HIS A 126 3.17 -8.47 0.38
CA HIS A 126 3.22 -9.84 -0.09
C HIS A 126 1.87 -10.23 -0.71
N GLY A 127 1.86 -11.04 -1.75
CA GLY A 127 0.63 -11.51 -2.38
C GLY A 127 -0.19 -12.44 -1.46
N SER A 128 -1.28 -12.97 -1.99
CA SER A 128 -2.26 -13.75 -1.21
C SER A 128 -2.15 -15.28 -1.39
N ALA A 129 -1.00 -15.75 -1.88
CA ALA A 129 -0.77 -17.19 -2.09
C ALA A 129 -0.81 -18.04 -0.80
N ASN A 130 -0.50 -17.45 0.35
CA ASN A 130 -0.29 -18.16 1.61
C ASN A 130 -1.33 -17.73 2.65
N ALA A 131 -1.81 -18.63 3.48
CA ALA A 131 -2.66 -18.28 4.61
C ALA A 131 -1.96 -17.27 5.55
N ILE A 132 -0.67 -17.46 5.85
CA ILE A 132 0.20 -16.50 6.48
C ILE A 132 1.39 -16.26 5.54
N GLY A 133 1.40 -15.12 4.86
CA GLY A 133 2.44 -14.70 3.95
C GLY A 133 3.56 -13.90 4.63
N GLY A 134 4.31 -13.16 3.81
CA GLY A 134 5.47 -12.38 4.26
C GLY A 134 5.13 -11.05 4.92
N GLN A 135 6.14 -10.48 5.56
CA GLN A 135 6.10 -9.12 6.09
C GLN A 135 6.10 -8.12 4.95
N CYS A 136 5.28 -7.06 5.10
CA CYS A 136 5.08 -6.03 4.09
C CYS A 136 5.86 -4.74 4.44
N LYS A 137 5.85 -3.76 3.54
CA LYS A 137 6.50 -2.46 3.74
C LYS A 137 5.61 -1.31 3.33
N THR A 138 5.53 -0.30 4.18
CA THR A 138 5.04 1.01 3.77
C THR A 138 6.18 1.75 3.09
N ILE A 139 5.96 2.19 1.85
CA ILE A 139 6.94 2.89 1.03
C ILE A 139 6.46 4.28 0.67
N LYS A 140 7.40 5.20 0.47
CA LYS A 140 7.18 6.52 -0.15
C LYS A 140 7.62 6.48 -1.60
N HIS A 141 6.86 7.09 -2.46
CA HIS A 141 7.11 7.11 -3.91
C HIS A 141 8.24 8.10 -4.25
N ARG A 142 9.45 7.77 -3.84
CA ARG A 142 10.65 8.57 -4.13
C ARG A 142 11.27 8.15 -5.45
N PHE A 143 10.50 8.27 -6.53
CA PHE A 143 11.00 7.94 -7.88
C PHE A 143 12.29 8.72 -8.19
N GLY A 144 13.26 8.05 -8.83
CA GLY A 144 14.61 8.58 -9.07
C GLY A 144 15.64 8.15 -8.03
N GLU A 145 15.23 7.53 -6.92
CA GLU A 145 16.15 6.86 -6.01
C GLU A 145 16.65 5.54 -6.65
N ILE A 146 17.90 5.18 -6.36
CA ILE A 146 18.50 3.92 -6.84
C ILE A 146 18.54 2.89 -5.73
N ASN A 147 18.76 3.34 -4.49
CA ASN A 147 18.78 2.45 -3.33
C ASN A 147 17.34 2.12 -2.88
N PRO A 148 16.91 0.82 -2.91
CA PRO A 148 15.57 0.42 -2.48
C PRO A 148 15.25 0.80 -1.03
N ASP A 149 16.25 0.87 -0.15
CA ASP A 149 16.03 1.28 1.23
C ASP A 149 15.52 2.73 1.35
N ASN A 150 15.82 3.57 0.36
CA ASN A 150 15.32 4.95 0.31
C ASN A 150 13.82 5.03 0.02
N LEU A 151 13.20 3.97 -0.49
CA LEU A 151 11.74 3.92 -0.64
C LEU A 151 11.04 3.66 0.69
N ARG A 152 11.68 2.97 1.64
CA ARG A 152 11.06 2.61 2.92
C ARG A 152 10.66 3.85 3.71
N MET A 153 9.41 3.90 4.17
CA MET A 153 8.95 4.96 5.07
C MET A 153 9.48 4.72 6.47
N GLN A 154 10.39 5.57 6.91
CA GLN A 154 10.98 5.46 8.25
C GLN A 154 9.92 5.71 9.33
N GLY A 155 9.93 4.89 10.39
CA GLY A 155 8.98 4.98 11.50
C GLY A 155 7.60 4.35 11.24
N ALA A 156 7.35 3.83 10.04
CA ALA A 156 6.14 3.06 9.78
C ALA A 156 6.17 1.72 10.54
N PRO A 157 5.04 1.29 11.14
CA PRO A 157 4.94 0.01 11.82
C PRO A 157 5.25 -1.18 10.91
N ARG A 158 5.66 -2.29 11.52
CA ARG A 158 5.77 -3.58 10.83
C ARG A 158 4.37 -4.12 10.51
N THR A 159 4.22 -4.67 9.33
CA THR A 159 2.98 -5.24 8.82
C THR A 159 3.22 -6.61 8.22
N ILE A 160 2.18 -7.45 8.11
CA ILE A 160 2.27 -8.79 7.54
C ILE A 160 1.00 -9.12 6.75
N LYS A 161 1.16 -9.85 5.66
CA LYS A 161 0.05 -10.34 4.82
C LYS A 161 -0.49 -11.65 5.34
N PHE A 162 -1.82 -11.70 5.51
CA PHE A 162 -2.60 -12.92 5.66
C PHE A 162 -3.53 -13.07 4.47
N ALA A 163 -4.02 -14.27 4.21
CA ALA A 163 -5.03 -14.50 3.19
C ALA A 163 -6.06 -15.56 3.60
N LEU A 164 -7.31 -15.24 3.30
CA LEU A 164 -8.48 -16.12 3.37
C LEU A 164 -8.87 -16.57 1.95
N GLY A 165 -9.86 -17.44 1.87
CA GLY A 165 -10.52 -17.75 0.63
C GLY A 165 -9.81 -18.74 -0.27
N GLU A 166 -10.12 -18.62 -1.54
CA GLU A 166 -9.67 -19.56 -2.55
C GLU A 166 -8.18 -19.45 -2.89
N ASN A 167 -7.54 -18.28 -2.68
CA ASN A 167 -6.17 -18.08 -3.12
C ASN A 167 -5.17 -19.05 -2.46
N PRO A 168 -5.06 -19.15 -1.11
CA PRO A 168 -4.19 -20.15 -0.49
C PRO A 168 -4.63 -21.59 -0.76
N ILE A 169 -5.94 -21.83 -0.97
CA ILE A 169 -6.47 -23.17 -1.31
C ILE A 169 -5.99 -23.59 -2.70
N ARG A 170 -6.09 -22.70 -3.70
CA ARG A 170 -5.65 -22.99 -5.06
C ARG A 170 -4.14 -23.16 -5.14
N THR A 171 -3.39 -22.25 -4.51
CA THR A 171 -1.93 -22.30 -4.53
C THR A 171 -1.40 -23.60 -3.93
N HIS A 172 -1.82 -23.94 -2.73
CA HIS A 172 -1.27 -25.08 -1.99
C HIS A 172 -2.07 -26.35 -2.16
N GLY A 173 -3.39 -26.32 -2.00
CA GLY A 173 -4.24 -27.48 -2.07
C GLY A 173 -4.37 -28.04 -3.49
N GLU A 174 -4.74 -27.21 -4.44
CA GLU A 174 -4.90 -27.61 -5.84
C GLU A 174 -3.55 -27.66 -6.57
N GLY A 175 -2.69 -26.68 -6.36
CA GLY A 175 -1.36 -26.57 -6.98
C GLY A 175 -0.39 -27.60 -6.42
N SER A 176 0.13 -27.37 -5.20
CA SER A 176 1.20 -28.16 -4.60
C SER A 176 0.72 -29.45 -3.92
N LYS A 177 -0.58 -29.71 -3.86
CA LYS A 177 -1.21 -30.87 -3.19
C LYS A 177 -0.91 -30.97 -1.69
N ILE A 178 -0.75 -29.84 -1.03
CA ILE A 178 -0.56 -29.73 0.42
C ILE A 178 -1.73 -28.94 1.03
N VAL A 179 -1.76 -28.79 2.35
CA VAL A 179 -2.77 -27.95 3.03
C VAL A 179 -2.57 -26.46 2.69
N PRO A 180 -3.63 -25.63 2.63
CA PRO A 180 -5.03 -25.98 2.86
C PRO A 180 -5.74 -26.44 1.58
N ASN A 181 -6.64 -27.44 1.70
CA ASN A 181 -7.54 -27.83 0.62
C ASN A 181 -8.92 -27.19 0.73
N THR A 182 -9.25 -26.61 1.86
CA THR A 182 -10.56 -26.06 2.18
C THR A 182 -10.43 -24.85 3.09
N ARG A 183 -11.51 -24.05 3.22
CA ARG A 183 -11.61 -22.95 4.18
C ARG A 183 -11.41 -23.39 5.63
N MET A 184 -11.83 -24.62 5.97
CA MET A 184 -11.55 -25.23 7.29
C MET A 184 -10.03 -25.42 7.51
N GLY A 185 -9.31 -25.82 6.46
CA GLY A 185 -7.85 -25.95 6.50
C GLY A 185 -7.13 -24.62 6.69
N VAL A 186 -7.67 -23.53 6.13
CA VAL A 186 -7.15 -22.17 6.34
C VAL A 186 -7.26 -21.77 7.83
N GLU A 187 -8.42 -21.99 8.47
CA GLU A 187 -8.59 -21.75 9.92
C GLU A 187 -7.59 -22.55 10.74
N GLN A 188 -7.41 -23.84 10.40
CA GLN A 188 -6.48 -24.70 11.13
C GLN A 188 -5.04 -24.22 11.04
N ILE A 189 -4.61 -23.72 9.88
CA ILE A 189 -3.26 -23.14 9.71
C ILE A 189 -3.04 -21.97 10.69
N PHE A 190 -3.99 -21.04 10.77
CA PHE A 190 -3.87 -19.93 11.72
C PHE A 190 -3.78 -20.39 13.16
N ARG A 191 -4.65 -21.32 13.57
CA ARG A 191 -4.65 -21.86 14.94
C ARG A 191 -3.36 -22.59 15.28
N ASN A 192 -2.85 -23.40 14.37
CA ASN A 192 -1.59 -24.10 14.56
C ASN A 192 -0.42 -23.13 14.69
N ALA A 193 -0.27 -22.19 13.73
CA ALA A 193 0.81 -21.22 13.70
C ALA A 193 0.83 -20.34 14.97
N PHE A 194 -0.33 -19.87 15.41
CA PHE A 194 -0.42 -19.09 16.67
C PHE A 194 -0.14 -19.93 17.91
N SER A 195 -0.58 -21.21 17.93
CA SER A 195 -0.29 -22.10 19.06
C SER A 195 1.20 -22.43 19.17
N GLU A 196 1.84 -22.74 18.04
CA GLU A 196 3.28 -22.99 17.97
C GLU A 196 4.10 -21.76 18.41
N ALA A 197 3.71 -20.59 17.95
CA ALA A 197 4.35 -19.34 18.35
C ALA A 197 4.17 -19.01 19.84
N LYS A 198 3.03 -19.35 20.45
CA LYS A 198 2.84 -19.24 21.91
C LYS A 198 3.77 -20.16 22.68
N ILE A 199 3.95 -21.40 22.21
CA ILE A 199 4.88 -22.37 22.83
C ILE A 199 6.30 -21.83 22.72
N TYR A 200 6.70 -21.40 21.52
CA TYR A 200 8.01 -20.81 21.26
C TYR A 200 8.30 -19.61 22.16
N ALA A 201 7.37 -18.66 22.23
CA ALA A 201 7.51 -17.48 23.09
C ALA A 201 7.69 -17.86 24.57
N LYS A 202 6.86 -18.82 25.06
CA LYS A 202 6.98 -19.32 26.43
C LYS A 202 8.33 -19.96 26.71
N GLU A 203 8.85 -20.78 25.81
CA GLU A 203 10.17 -21.42 25.97
C GLU A 203 11.29 -20.37 26.09
N TRP A 204 11.24 -19.29 25.28
CA TRP A 204 12.18 -18.16 25.38
C TRP A 204 12.03 -17.40 26.69
N ASP A 205 10.80 -17.18 27.16
CA ASP A 205 10.55 -16.53 28.45
C ASP A 205 11.04 -17.41 29.62
N ASP A 206 10.79 -18.72 29.60
CA ASP A 206 11.29 -19.67 30.58
C ASP A 206 12.83 -19.68 30.62
N TYR A 207 13.50 -19.59 29.45
CA TYR A 207 14.94 -19.48 29.38
C TYR A 207 15.49 -18.18 29.97
N LYS A 208 14.88 -17.03 29.56
CA LYS A 208 15.28 -15.72 30.10
C LYS A 208 15.07 -15.58 31.61
N ASN A 209 14.05 -16.25 32.15
CA ASN A 209 13.75 -16.28 33.58
C ASN A 209 14.51 -17.38 34.35
N GLY A 210 15.42 -18.13 33.72
CA GLY A 210 16.21 -19.17 34.36
C GLY A 210 15.44 -20.46 34.68
N LEU A 211 14.23 -20.62 34.18
CA LEU A 211 13.41 -21.83 34.35
C LEU A 211 13.82 -22.94 33.38
N ARG A 212 14.50 -22.60 32.31
CA ARG A 212 15.08 -23.53 31.34
C ARG A 212 16.59 -23.32 31.26
N LYS A 213 17.37 -24.41 31.25
CA LYS A 213 18.85 -24.37 31.31
C LYS A 213 19.48 -24.03 29.95
N SER A 214 18.87 -24.49 28.85
CA SER A 214 19.40 -24.28 27.49
C SER A 214 18.49 -23.33 26.72
N SER A 215 19.08 -22.46 25.87
CA SER A 215 18.32 -21.62 24.98
C SER A 215 17.44 -22.47 24.04
N PRO A 216 16.23 -22.02 23.71
CA PRO A 216 15.47 -22.63 22.61
C PRO A 216 16.22 -22.45 21.28
N GLU A 217 15.90 -23.29 20.30
CA GLU A 217 16.34 -23.08 18.93
C GLU A 217 15.68 -21.83 18.36
N TYR A 218 16.49 -20.99 17.69
CA TYR A 218 15.95 -19.78 17.05
C TYR A 218 15.18 -20.15 15.79
N ASN A 219 13.95 -19.62 15.67
CA ASN A 219 13.09 -19.81 14.52
C ASN A 219 12.42 -18.47 14.14
N LEU A 220 12.85 -17.89 13.01
CA LEU A 220 12.41 -16.57 12.57
C LEU A 220 10.89 -16.53 12.27
N ARG A 221 10.30 -17.62 11.76
CA ARG A 221 8.85 -17.73 11.54
C ARG A 221 8.09 -17.61 12.86
N HIS A 222 8.45 -18.38 13.85
CA HIS A 222 7.82 -18.35 15.17
C HIS A 222 8.06 -17.02 15.90
N GLU A 223 9.25 -16.43 15.77
CA GLU A 223 9.55 -15.10 16.31
C GLU A 223 8.63 -14.04 15.70
N THR A 224 8.47 -14.02 14.35
CA THR A 224 7.59 -13.10 13.66
C THR A 224 6.13 -13.26 14.10
N ILE A 225 5.63 -14.49 14.20
CA ILE A 225 4.26 -14.76 14.65
C ILE A 225 4.08 -14.39 16.14
N SER A 226 5.10 -14.61 16.98
CA SER A 226 5.10 -14.14 18.37
C SER A 226 4.99 -12.62 18.46
N ASP A 227 5.63 -11.89 17.56
CA ASP A 227 5.50 -10.44 17.48
C ASP A 227 4.08 -9.98 17.08
N ILE A 228 3.37 -10.75 16.25
CA ILE A 228 1.95 -10.51 15.98
C ILE A 228 1.14 -10.66 17.27
N LEU A 229 1.35 -11.73 18.03
CA LEU A 229 0.65 -11.99 19.28
C LEU A 229 0.93 -10.93 20.36
N LYS A 230 2.11 -10.30 20.31
CA LYS A 230 2.49 -9.18 21.18
C LYS A 230 1.94 -7.82 20.69
N GLY A 231 1.32 -7.76 19.50
CA GLY A 231 0.82 -6.53 18.90
C GLY A 231 1.88 -5.64 18.23
N ASN A 232 3.09 -6.17 17.99
CA ASN A 232 4.21 -5.46 17.35
C ASN A 232 4.12 -5.45 15.82
N ILE A 233 3.27 -6.30 15.24
CA ILE A 233 3.04 -6.41 13.79
C ILE A 233 1.55 -6.31 13.53
N LEU A 234 1.17 -5.44 12.58
CA LEU A 234 -0.21 -5.27 12.14
C LEU A 234 -0.56 -6.29 11.05
N ILE A 235 -1.68 -6.98 11.20
CA ILE A 235 -2.16 -7.93 10.19
C ILE A 235 -2.95 -7.19 9.12
N HIS A 236 -2.60 -7.44 7.84
CA HIS A 236 -3.38 -7.06 6.67
C HIS A 236 -3.85 -8.33 5.97
N CYS A 237 -5.16 -8.59 5.96
CA CYS A 237 -5.70 -9.88 5.55
C CYS A 237 -6.55 -9.77 4.29
N HIS A 238 -6.08 -10.37 3.19
CA HIS A 238 -6.88 -10.60 1.99
C HIS A 238 -8.16 -11.37 2.34
N SER A 239 -9.32 -10.85 1.95
CA SER A 239 -10.62 -11.40 2.33
C SER A 239 -11.72 -10.92 1.41
N TYR A 240 -12.69 -11.78 1.12
CA TYR A 240 -13.89 -11.42 0.37
C TYR A 240 -15.17 -11.70 1.15
N ARG A 241 -15.32 -12.91 1.67
CA ARG A 241 -16.56 -13.46 2.21
C ARG A 241 -16.77 -13.11 3.68
N ALA A 242 -17.99 -12.81 4.04
CA ALA A 242 -18.39 -12.44 5.40
C ALA A 242 -18.14 -13.56 6.42
N ASP A 243 -18.41 -14.82 6.06
CA ASP A 243 -18.23 -15.98 6.95
C ASP A 243 -16.74 -16.20 7.31
N GLU A 244 -15.84 -16.00 6.34
CA GLU A 244 -14.38 -16.13 6.55
C GLU A 244 -13.81 -14.96 7.38
N ILE A 245 -14.31 -13.73 7.15
CA ILE A 245 -13.97 -12.58 7.96
C ILE A 245 -14.34 -12.83 9.43
N LEU A 246 -15.58 -13.30 9.69
CA LEU A 246 -16.04 -13.64 11.02
C LEU A 246 -15.21 -14.79 11.64
N MET A 247 -14.83 -15.78 10.82
CA MET A 247 -13.97 -16.88 11.27
C MET A 247 -12.62 -16.35 11.76
N LEU A 248 -11.93 -15.53 10.95
CA LEU A 248 -10.62 -15.01 11.36
C LEU A 248 -10.74 -14.11 12.60
N MET A 249 -11.78 -13.28 12.70
CA MET A 249 -12.02 -12.47 13.91
C MET A 249 -12.15 -13.33 15.17
N ARG A 250 -12.83 -14.49 15.10
CA ARG A 250 -12.91 -15.46 16.21
C ARG A 250 -11.52 -15.99 16.56
N VAL A 251 -10.74 -16.43 15.58
CA VAL A 251 -9.37 -16.91 15.80
C VAL A 251 -8.51 -15.83 16.46
N LEU A 252 -8.51 -14.62 15.93
CA LEU A 252 -7.74 -13.51 16.49
C LEU A 252 -8.14 -13.21 17.94
N LYS A 253 -9.44 -13.21 18.24
CA LYS A 253 -9.95 -13.03 19.60
C LYS A 253 -9.46 -14.11 20.56
N ASP A 254 -9.49 -15.40 20.13
CA ASP A 254 -9.03 -16.53 20.94
C ASP A 254 -7.54 -16.42 21.29
N PHE A 255 -6.76 -15.77 20.46
CA PHE A 255 -5.33 -15.55 20.65
C PHE A 255 -4.96 -14.17 21.20
N GLY A 256 -5.95 -13.30 21.48
CA GLY A 256 -5.73 -11.97 22.06
C GLY A 256 -5.23 -10.93 21.08
N VAL A 257 -5.36 -11.16 19.76
CA VAL A 257 -4.99 -10.20 18.71
C VAL A 257 -6.20 -9.31 18.41
N SER A 258 -6.05 -8.00 18.59
CA SER A 258 -7.14 -7.03 18.46
C SER A 258 -7.05 -6.12 17.24
N LYS A 259 -5.94 -6.18 16.47
CA LYS A 259 -5.70 -5.27 15.35
C LYS A 259 -5.57 -6.05 14.04
N VAL A 260 -6.47 -5.78 13.12
CA VAL A 260 -6.46 -6.33 11.76
C VAL A 260 -7.06 -5.32 10.79
N CYS A 261 -6.45 -5.19 9.62
CA CYS A 261 -7.03 -4.53 8.47
C CYS A 261 -7.40 -5.61 7.44
N PHE A 262 -8.69 -5.78 7.20
CA PHE A 262 -9.15 -6.65 6.13
C PHE A 262 -9.01 -5.94 4.78
N GLN A 263 -8.58 -6.67 3.76
CA GLN A 263 -8.36 -6.17 2.42
C GLN A 263 -9.45 -6.69 1.49
N HIS A 264 -9.89 -5.86 0.54
CA HIS A 264 -10.99 -6.10 -0.42
C HIS A 264 -12.37 -6.13 0.24
N VAL A 265 -12.60 -7.00 1.21
CA VAL A 265 -13.78 -7.03 2.10
C VAL A 265 -15.10 -6.93 1.31
N ASN A 266 -15.21 -7.62 0.16
CA ASN A 266 -16.33 -7.43 -0.78
C ASN A 266 -17.71 -7.69 -0.16
N GLU A 267 -17.81 -8.56 0.84
CA GLU A 267 -19.03 -8.82 1.60
C GLU A 267 -19.05 -8.12 2.99
N GLY A 268 -18.17 -7.14 3.22
CA GLY A 268 -18.08 -6.41 4.49
C GLY A 268 -19.37 -5.76 4.93
N PHE A 269 -20.17 -5.30 3.97
CA PHE A 269 -21.50 -4.71 4.24
C PHE A 269 -22.44 -5.65 5.00
N LYS A 270 -22.24 -6.97 4.90
CA LYS A 270 -23.04 -7.97 5.62
C LYS A 270 -22.67 -8.09 7.10
N VAL A 271 -21.46 -7.68 7.46
CA VAL A 271 -20.86 -7.84 8.82
C VAL A 271 -20.23 -6.54 9.34
N ALA A 272 -20.71 -5.41 8.83
CA ALA A 272 -20.18 -4.09 9.21
C ALA A 272 -20.28 -3.81 10.72
N PRO A 273 -21.38 -4.14 11.42
CA PRO A 273 -21.45 -3.99 12.88
C PRO A 273 -20.42 -4.83 13.64
N GLU A 274 -20.18 -6.06 13.19
CA GLU A 274 -19.21 -6.97 13.81
C GLU A 274 -17.77 -6.49 13.59
N LEU A 275 -17.45 -5.99 12.39
CA LEU A 275 -16.16 -5.37 12.09
C LEU A 275 -15.91 -4.16 12.99
N ALA A 276 -16.90 -3.28 13.12
CA ALA A 276 -16.82 -2.11 14.00
C ALA A 276 -16.65 -2.50 15.48
N ALA A 277 -17.44 -3.48 15.95
CA ALA A 277 -17.37 -3.95 17.33
C ALA A 277 -16.04 -4.64 17.67
N PHE A 278 -15.40 -5.30 16.69
CA PHE A 278 -14.06 -5.88 16.83
C PHE A 278 -12.96 -4.80 16.85
N GLY A 279 -13.21 -3.64 16.25
CA GLY A 279 -12.20 -2.61 15.99
C GLY A 279 -11.33 -2.89 14.78
N ALA A 280 -11.81 -3.74 13.87
CA ALA A 280 -11.16 -4.00 12.60
C ALA A 280 -11.30 -2.81 11.65
N SER A 281 -10.35 -2.65 10.74
CA SER A 281 -10.45 -1.72 9.61
C SER A 281 -10.63 -2.49 8.30
N ALA A 282 -11.09 -1.79 7.27
CA ALA A 282 -11.39 -2.38 5.97
C ALA A 282 -10.84 -1.52 4.84
N SER A 283 -10.06 -2.12 3.96
CA SER A 283 -9.58 -1.50 2.72
C SER A 283 -10.28 -2.18 1.56
N VAL A 284 -11.12 -1.45 0.82
CA VAL A 284 -12.07 -2.03 -0.12
C VAL A 284 -11.85 -1.53 -1.55
N PHE A 285 -12.49 -2.18 -2.53
CA PHE A 285 -12.68 -1.64 -3.87
C PHE A 285 -13.96 -0.78 -3.94
N SER A 286 -13.98 0.19 -4.84
CA SER A 286 -15.18 1.01 -5.05
C SER A 286 -16.30 0.24 -5.72
N ASP A 287 -16.03 -0.45 -6.82
CA ASP A 287 -17.04 -1.13 -7.65
C ASP A 287 -16.50 -2.35 -8.42
N TRP A 288 -15.46 -3.01 -7.89
CA TRP A 288 -14.88 -4.19 -8.52
C TRP A 288 -15.70 -5.43 -8.17
N TRP A 289 -16.47 -5.92 -9.12
CA TRP A 289 -17.27 -7.14 -9.03
C TRP A 289 -17.11 -8.01 -10.27
N ALA A 290 -17.59 -9.27 -10.17
CA ALA A 290 -17.74 -10.21 -11.26
C ALA A 290 -16.43 -10.68 -11.95
N TYR A 291 -15.25 -10.45 -11.40
CA TYR A 291 -14.01 -10.99 -11.95
C TYR A 291 -13.70 -12.41 -11.45
N LYS A 292 -14.31 -12.83 -10.32
CA LYS A 292 -14.29 -14.22 -9.83
C LYS A 292 -15.52 -14.52 -8.96
N PHE A 293 -15.76 -15.81 -8.69
CA PHE A 293 -16.97 -16.22 -7.99
C PHE A 293 -17.07 -15.72 -6.54
N GLU A 294 -15.97 -15.63 -5.82
CA GLU A 294 -15.94 -15.14 -4.42
C GLU A 294 -16.43 -13.69 -4.27
N VAL A 295 -16.41 -12.90 -5.34
CA VAL A 295 -16.86 -11.50 -5.33
C VAL A 295 -18.27 -11.32 -5.92
N TYR A 296 -19.02 -12.38 -6.12
CA TYR A 296 -20.35 -12.36 -6.73
C TYR A 296 -21.33 -11.40 -6.03
N TYR A 297 -21.26 -11.29 -4.72
CA TYR A 297 -22.13 -10.43 -3.92
C TYR A 297 -21.56 -9.02 -3.67
N SER A 298 -20.53 -8.62 -4.36
CA SER A 298 -19.96 -7.26 -4.23
C SER A 298 -21.00 -6.19 -4.54
N THR A 299 -20.88 -5.05 -3.85
CA THR A 299 -21.75 -3.89 -4.07
C THR A 299 -20.95 -2.59 -3.99
N ALA A 300 -21.30 -1.61 -4.84
CA ALA A 300 -20.69 -0.29 -4.84
C ALA A 300 -21.00 0.54 -3.58
N TYR A 301 -21.95 0.11 -2.77
CA TYR A 301 -22.31 0.77 -1.50
C TYR A 301 -21.44 0.30 -0.31
N ASN A 302 -20.59 -0.72 -0.49
CA ASN A 302 -19.86 -1.38 0.58
C ASN A 302 -19.06 -0.41 1.45
N ALA A 303 -18.22 0.44 0.84
CA ALA A 303 -17.41 1.40 1.58
C ALA A 303 -18.23 2.38 2.41
N ALA A 304 -19.34 2.89 1.86
CA ALA A 304 -20.23 3.80 2.56
C ALA A 304 -20.95 3.12 3.74
N ILE A 305 -21.40 1.86 3.56
CA ILE A 305 -22.02 1.09 4.64
C ILE A 305 -21.02 0.85 5.77
N LEU A 306 -19.80 0.45 5.46
CA LEU A 306 -18.72 0.26 6.44
C LEU A 306 -18.41 1.55 7.19
N THR A 307 -18.24 2.67 6.47
CA THR A 307 -17.96 4.00 7.05
C THR A 307 -19.08 4.43 8.01
N ARG A 308 -20.35 4.30 7.61
CA ARG A 308 -21.51 4.65 8.45
C ARG A 308 -21.66 3.77 9.67
N ASN A 309 -21.13 2.57 9.67
CA ASN A 309 -21.06 1.69 10.83
C ASN A 309 -19.84 1.94 11.72
N GLY A 310 -19.01 2.96 11.39
CA GLY A 310 -17.85 3.34 12.21
C GLY A 310 -16.60 2.52 11.95
N VAL A 311 -16.56 1.71 10.88
CA VAL A 311 -15.35 1.02 10.44
C VAL A 311 -14.41 2.03 9.78
N VAL A 312 -13.13 2.04 10.16
CA VAL A 312 -12.11 2.82 9.44
C VAL A 312 -11.92 2.20 8.06
N THR A 313 -12.53 2.83 7.06
CA THR A 313 -12.61 2.32 5.70
C THR A 313 -11.69 3.10 4.76
N SER A 314 -10.97 2.41 3.87
CA SER A 314 -10.21 3.00 2.77
C SER A 314 -10.56 2.35 1.44
N ILE A 315 -10.19 3.02 0.35
CA ILE A 315 -10.15 2.45 -1.00
C ILE A 315 -8.70 2.09 -1.32
N ASN A 316 -8.48 0.93 -1.93
CA ASN A 316 -7.18 0.48 -2.42
C ASN A 316 -7.21 0.15 -3.91
N SER A 317 -6.03 0.02 -4.50
CA SER A 317 -5.90 -0.31 -5.91
C SER A 317 -5.77 -1.81 -6.18
N ASP A 318 -4.90 -2.48 -5.46
CA ASP A 318 -4.43 -3.84 -5.78
C ASP A 318 -4.05 -4.00 -7.28
N SER A 319 -3.55 -2.90 -7.88
CA SER A 319 -3.26 -2.83 -9.31
C SER A 319 -2.29 -1.69 -9.61
N ASP A 320 -1.30 -1.94 -10.47
CA ASP A 320 -0.35 -0.95 -10.98
C ASP A 320 -1.00 0.10 -11.90
N GLU A 321 -2.13 -0.25 -12.51
CA GLU A 321 -2.91 0.66 -13.35
C GLU A 321 -3.91 1.48 -12.52
N LEU A 322 -4.65 0.84 -11.62
CA LEU A 322 -5.69 1.50 -10.84
C LEU A 322 -5.13 2.48 -9.80
N ILE A 323 -3.91 2.23 -9.28
CA ILE A 323 -3.30 3.09 -8.27
C ILE A 323 -3.28 4.56 -8.66
N ARG A 324 -3.04 4.87 -9.93
CA ARG A 324 -3.03 6.25 -10.45
C ARG A 324 -4.40 6.91 -10.53
N HIS A 325 -5.48 6.17 -10.27
CA HIS A 325 -6.87 6.62 -10.37
C HIS A 325 -7.63 6.60 -9.05
N LEU A 326 -6.96 6.40 -7.90
CA LEU A 326 -7.62 6.28 -6.59
C LEU A 326 -8.54 7.45 -6.25
N TYR A 327 -8.24 8.65 -6.71
CA TYR A 327 -9.13 9.80 -6.52
C TYR A 327 -10.47 9.65 -7.28
N HIS A 328 -10.47 9.00 -8.45
CA HIS A 328 -11.71 8.63 -9.15
C HIS A 328 -12.45 7.50 -8.42
N GLU A 329 -11.73 6.56 -7.82
CA GLU A 329 -12.34 5.49 -7.02
C GLU A 329 -13.06 6.07 -5.79
N ALA A 330 -12.45 7.05 -5.12
CA ALA A 330 -13.09 7.79 -4.04
C ALA A 330 -14.32 8.57 -4.51
N ALA A 331 -14.25 9.24 -5.67
CA ALA A 331 -15.38 9.96 -6.28
C ALA A 331 -16.53 9.01 -6.64
N LYS A 332 -16.26 7.81 -7.17
CA LYS A 332 -17.29 6.79 -7.41
C LYS A 332 -17.97 6.39 -6.11
N THR A 333 -17.19 6.13 -5.06
CA THR A 333 -17.72 5.76 -3.75
C THR A 333 -18.57 6.87 -3.14
N GLN A 334 -18.15 8.14 -3.27
CA GLN A 334 -18.96 9.29 -2.90
C GLN A 334 -20.31 9.28 -3.62
N ARG A 335 -20.26 9.11 -4.93
CA ARG A 335 -21.47 9.14 -5.76
C ARG A 335 -22.44 8.01 -5.45
N TYR A 336 -21.95 6.79 -5.26
CA TYR A 336 -22.78 5.64 -4.91
C TYR A 336 -23.32 5.71 -3.49
N GLY A 337 -22.44 6.07 -2.54
CA GLY A 337 -22.72 5.97 -1.12
C GLY A 337 -23.23 7.26 -0.47
N ASP A 338 -23.33 8.37 -1.21
CA ASP A 338 -23.72 9.68 -0.68
C ASP A 338 -22.83 10.10 0.52
N LEU A 339 -21.52 9.96 0.34
CA LEU A 339 -20.54 10.43 1.31
C LEU A 339 -20.24 11.92 1.07
N SER A 340 -19.90 12.65 2.12
CA SER A 340 -19.37 14.00 1.99
C SER A 340 -17.99 14.02 1.30
N ASP A 341 -17.56 15.17 0.82
CA ASP A 341 -16.23 15.35 0.21
C ASP A 341 -15.12 14.93 1.18
N ASP A 342 -15.22 15.36 2.44
CA ASP A 342 -14.22 15.02 3.47
C ASP A 342 -14.19 13.51 3.77
N GLU A 343 -15.35 12.84 3.84
CA GLU A 343 -15.42 11.39 4.00
C GLU A 343 -14.83 10.64 2.81
N ALA A 344 -15.13 11.09 1.57
CA ALA A 344 -14.60 10.47 0.36
C ALA A 344 -13.09 10.65 0.24
N LEU A 345 -12.57 11.84 0.51
CA LEU A 345 -11.13 12.12 0.52
C LEU A 345 -10.43 11.34 1.65
N ALA A 346 -11.08 11.16 2.79
CA ALA A 346 -10.53 10.37 3.90
C ALA A 346 -10.30 8.90 3.50
N LEU A 347 -11.10 8.34 2.56
CA LEU A 347 -10.94 6.95 2.09
C LEU A 347 -9.58 6.70 1.42
N ILE A 348 -8.93 7.73 0.88
CA ILE A 348 -7.67 7.63 0.14
C ILE A 348 -6.52 8.43 0.79
N THR A 349 -6.72 8.95 2.00
CA THR A 349 -5.74 9.78 2.69
C THR A 349 -5.58 9.38 4.16
N ILE A 350 -6.39 9.95 5.07
CA ILE A 350 -6.23 9.73 6.52
C ILE A 350 -6.65 8.32 6.97
N ASN A 351 -7.63 7.68 6.33
CA ASN A 351 -8.06 6.35 6.73
C ASN A 351 -7.02 5.28 6.39
N PRO A 352 -6.44 5.20 5.17
CA PRO A 352 -5.30 4.32 4.92
C PRO A 352 -4.11 4.65 5.82
N ALA A 353 -3.84 5.92 6.14
CA ALA A 353 -2.80 6.27 7.10
C ALA A 353 -3.05 5.65 8.49
N LYS A 354 -4.30 5.66 8.99
CA LYS A 354 -4.68 4.98 10.25
C LYS A 354 -4.51 3.47 10.17
N GLN A 355 -4.87 2.86 9.05
CA GLN A 355 -4.72 1.42 8.81
C GLN A 355 -3.26 0.97 8.82
N LEU A 356 -2.36 1.83 8.37
CA LEU A 356 -0.92 1.60 8.35
C LEU A 356 -0.22 2.07 9.65
N GLY A 357 -0.94 2.75 10.55
CA GLY A 357 -0.38 3.31 11.79
C GLY A 357 0.55 4.51 11.57
N ILE A 358 0.37 5.24 10.46
CA ILE A 358 1.20 6.40 10.08
C ILE A 358 0.43 7.73 10.10
N GLU A 359 -0.78 7.75 10.68
CA GLU A 359 -1.66 8.93 10.70
C GLU A 359 -1.06 10.15 11.41
N LYS A 360 -0.05 9.94 12.24
CA LYS A 360 0.72 11.03 12.86
C LYS A 360 1.74 11.66 11.91
N MET A 361 2.09 10.95 10.84
CA MET A 361 3.12 11.37 9.88
C MET A 361 2.52 11.83 8.54
N ALA A 362 1.40 11.25 8.10
CA ALA A 362 0.81 11.49 6.78
C ALA A 362 -0.72 11.50 6.81
N GLY A 363 -1.37 11.66 5.65
CA GLY A 363 -2.80 11.48 5.42
C GLY A 363 -3.66 12.71 5.70
N SER A 364 -3.11 13.84 6.13
CA SER A 364 -3.81 15.13 6.23
C SER A 364 -2.83 16.29 6.16
N ILE A 365 -3.31 17.48 5.78
CA ILE A 365 -2.49 18.70 5.82
C ILE A 365 -2.56 19.29 7.22
N ASP A 366 -1.58 18.93 8.04
CA ASP A 366 -1.40 19.41 9.42
C ASP A 366 0.07 19.74 9.68
N VAL A 367 0.31 20.77 10.47
CA VAL A 367 1.67 21.17 10.87
C VAL A 367 2.37 20.02 11.59
N GLY A 368 3.61 19.75 11.19
CA GLY A 368 4.46 18.67 11.72
C GLY A 368 4.38 17.36 10.92
N LYS A 369 3.38 17.16 10.07
CA LYS A 369 3.30 16.02 9.15
C LYS A 369 4.26 16.17 7.97
N ASP A 370 4.50 15.08 7.27
CA ASP A 370 5.34 15.06 6.08
C ASP A 370 4.75 15.94 4.97
N GLY A 371 5.62 16.57 4.22
CA GLY A 371 5.27 17.39 3.07
C GLY A 371 4.90 16.55 1.85
N ASP A 372 4.04 15.56 2.04
CA ASP A 372 3.48 14.69 1.01
C ASP A 372 2.19 15.33 0.51
N ILE A 373 2.25 15.96 -0.65
CA ILE A 373 1.19 16.83 -1.18
C ILE A 373 0.88 16.45 -2.62
N ALA A 374 -0.41 16.44 -2.95
CA ALA A 374 -0.90 16.38 -4.33
C ALA A 374 -1.63 17.68 -4.70
N ILE A 375 -1.31 18.24 -5.86
CA ILE A 375 -1.92 19.49 -6.38
C ILE A 375 -2.71 19.14 -7.63
N PHE A 376 -3.97 19.54 -7.65
CA PHE A 376 -4.91 19.22 -8.72
C PHE A 376 -5.47 20.47 -9.39
N LYS A 377 -5.65 20.40 -10.73
CA LYS A 377 -6.54 21.28 -11.47
C LYS A 377 -7.95 20.67 -11.43
N GLY A 378 -8.89 21.40 -10.85
CA GLY A 378 -10.23 20.90 -10.54
C GLY A 378 -10.28 20.16 -9.21
N HIS A 379 -11.48 20.04 -8.63
CA HIS A 379 -11.67 19.31 -7.37
C HIS A 379 -11.31 17.83 -7.53
N PRO A 380 -10.52 17.21 -6.64
CA PRO A 380 -10.03 15.83 -6.81
C PRO A 380 -11.15 14.80 -7.05
N LEU A 381 -12.34 15.00 -6.49
CA LEU A 381 -13.49 14.12 -6.69
C LEU A 381 -14.27 14.40 -7.98
N SER A 382 -13.80 15.32 -8.83
CA SER A 382 -14.38 15.55 -10.15
C SER A 382 -13.76 14.62 -11.19
N VAL A 383 -14.57 14.10 -12.12
CA VAL A 383 -14.07 13.32 -13.27
C VAL A 383 -13.18 14.15 -14.21
N TYR A 384 -13.16 15.47 -14.08
CA TYR A 384 -12.30 16.40 -14.81
C TYR A 384 -11.06 16.81 -14.04
N ALA A 385 -10.85 16.25 -12.85
CA ALA A 385 -9.66 16.55 -12.06
C ALA A 385 -8.40 16.00 -12.73
N ILE A 386 -7.36 16.83 -12.77
CA ILE A 386 -6.07 16.46 -13.35
C ILE A 386 -4.96 16.77 -12.33
N PRO A 387 -4.23 15.77 -11.83
CA PRO A 387 -3.05 16.01 -11.02
C PRO A 387 -2.04 16.86 -11.79
N GLN A 388 -1.56 17.93 -11.17
CA GLN A 388 -0.58 18.84 -11.76
C GLN A 388 0.81 18.58 -11.22
N MET A 389 0.89 18.31 -9.93
CA MET A 389 2.16 18.15 -9.24
C MET A 389 2.00 17.24 -8.02
N THR A 390 3.02 16.45 -7.74
CA THR A 390 3.07 15.59 -6.55
C THR A 390 4.41 15.78 -5.84
N LEU A 391 4.34 16.08 -4.55
CA LEU A 391 5.50 16.25 -3.67
C LEU A 391 5.56 15.07 -2.68
N VAL A 392 6.76 14.55 -2.47
CA VAL A 392 7.06 13.57 -1.42
C VAL A 392 8.18 14.14 -0.55
N ASP A 393 7.96 14.19 0.76
CA ASP A 393 8.88 14.84 1.71
C ASP A 393 9.26 16.28 1.29
N GLY A 394 8.31 17.01 0.71
CA GLY A 394 8.52 18.36 0.18
C GLY A 394 9.32 18.45 -1.13
N ALA A 395 9.81 17.34 -1.65
CA ALA A 395 10.46 17.30 -2.96
C ALA A 395 9.44 17.03 -4.07
N ILE A 396 9.47 17.84 -5.14
CA ILE A 396 8.63 17.62 -6.32
C ILE A 396 9.12 16.34 -7.01
N ARG A 397 8.28 15.32 -7.05
CA ARG A 397 8.57 14.03 -7.69
C ARG A 397 7.78 13.84 -9.01
N PHE A 398 6.76 14.64 -9.25
CA PHE A 398 6.03 14.72 -10.51
C PHE A 398 5.59 16.17 -10.75
N ASP A 399 5.78 16.69 -11.95
CA ASP A 399 5.30 18.00 -12.42
C ASP A 399 4.90 17.89 -13.90
N ILE A 400 3.60 17.94 -14.18
CA ILE A 400 3.04 17.76 -15.52
C ILE A 400 3.63 18.72 -16.56
N ASN A 401 4.14 19.89 -16.13
CA ASN A 401 4.67 20.93 -17.02
C ASN A 401 6.19 20.85 -17.22
N LYS A 402 6.89 20.09 -16.40
CA LYS A 402 8.36 20.08 -16.37
C LYS A 402 8.98 18.72 -16.64
N ASP A 403 8.15 17.70 -16.73
CA ASP A 403 8.65 16.36 -16.97
C ASP A 403 8.94 16.20 -18.47
N PRO A 404 10.23 16.20 -18.90
CA PRO A 404 10.59 16.12 -20.32
C PRO A 404 10.25 14.76 -20.91
N ASP A 405 10.24 13.71 -20.07
CA ASP A 405 9.99 12.32 -20.46
C ASP A 405 8.70 11.86 -19.78
N ASP A 406 7.56 12.03 -20.47
CA ASP A 406 6.27 11.60 -19.96
C ASP A 406 6.13 10.07 -19.94
N MET A 407 6.59 9.45 -18.85
CA MET A 407 6.55 8.00 -18.68
C MET A 407 5.16 7.44 -18.32
N ARG A 408 4.11 8.27 -18.30
CA ARG A 408 2.74 7.78 -18.07
C ARG A 408 2.28 6.79 -19.13
N LEU A 409 2.78 6.98 -20.35
CA LEU A 409 2.45 6.14 -21.50
C LEU A 409 3.64 5.24 -21.93
N ASP A 410 4.77 5.34 -21.23
CA ASP A 410 5.92 4.51 -21.58
C ASP A 410 5.60 3.04 -21.26
N ILE A 411 5.43 2.29 -22.32
CA ILE A 411 5.30 0.85 -22.28
C ILE A 411 6.70 0.36 -22.67
N ASN A 412 7.56 0.12 -21.69
CA ASN A 412 8.77 -0.65 -21.95
C ASN A 412 8.46 -2.14 -21.76
N PRO A 413 8.04 -2.85 -22.86
CA PRO A 413 7.64 -4.25 -22.77
C PRO A 413 8.81 -5.17 -22.43
N SER A 414 10.06 -4.71 -22.71
CA SER A 414 11.22 -5.58 -22.69
C SER A 414 11.76 -5.86 -21.29
N GLU A 415 11.56 -4.98 -20.33
CA GLU A 415 12.09 -5.17 -18.97
C GLU A 415 11.13 -5.91 -18.04
N LYS A 416 9.84 -5.64 -18.11
CA LYS A 416 8.83 -6.41 -17.34
C LYS A 416 8.56 -7.80 -17.93
N PHE A 417 8.58 -7.96 -19.25
CA PHE A 417 8.29 -9.25 -19.89
C PHE A 417 9.42 -10.27 -19.78
N SER A 418 10.67 -9.86 -19.69
CA SER A 418 11.79 -10.81 -19.57
C SER A 418 11.86 -11.49 -18.21
N SER A 419 11.46 -10.80 -17.13
CA SER A 419 11.43 -11.39 -15.78
C SER A 419 10.23 -12.33 -15.54
N PHE A 420 9.11 -12.12 -16.26
CA PHE A 420 7.91 -12.95 -16.13
C PHE A 420 7.96 -14.26 -16.97
N TYR A 421 8.70 -14.29 -18.04
CA TYR A 421 8.81 -15.50 -18.88
C TYR A 421 9.69 -16.60 -18.29
N GLU A 422 10.53 -16.29 -17.31
CA GLU A 422 11.35 -17.28 -16.59
C GLU A 422 10.70 -17.82 -15.31
N THR A 423 9.60 -17.24 -14.84
CA THR A 423 8.86 -17.77 -13.68
C THR A 423 7.88 -18.85 -14.12
N ASP A 424 8.12 -20.01 -13.58
CA ASP A 424 7.39 -21.26 -13.66
C ASP A 424 5.86 -21.09 -13.89
N LYS A 425 5.35 -21.77 -14.92
CA LYS A 425 3.93 -21.86 -15.28
C LYS A 425 3.00 -22.31 -14.13
N SER A 426 3.55 -22.70 -12.98
CA SER A 426 2.80 -23.10 -11.79
C SER A 426 2.18 -21.92 -11.01
N GLN A 427 2.55 -20.66 -11.33
CA GLN A 427 2.02 -19.47 -10.66
C GLN A 427 0.84 -18.79 -11.39
N GLU A 428 0.43 -19.30 -12.53
CA GLU A 428 -0.54 -18.66 -13.43
C GLU A 428 -1.98 -18.48 -12.87
N ASN A 429 -2.27 -18.87 -11.62
CA ASN A 429 -3.65 -18.85 -11.10
C ASN A 429 -3.80 -18.29 -9.68
N ASN A 430 -2.91 -17.50 -9.17
CA ASN A 430 -2.90 -17.12 -7.74
C ASN A 430 -3.77 -15.93 -7.35
N GLY A 431 -4.66 -15.48 -8.21
CA GLY A 431 -5.87 -14.76 -7.81
C GLY A 431 -5.72 -13.43 -7.08
N CYS A 432 -4.56 -12.81 -7.07
CA CYS A 432 -4.42 -11.40 -6.78
C CYS A 432 -4.90 -10.60 -8.00
N LEU A 433 -5.53 -9.45 -7.80
CA LEU A 433 -6.09 -8.66 -8.89
C LEU A 433 -5.02 -8.21 -9.88
N GLN A 434 -3.81 -7.95 -9.38
CA GLN A 434 -2.66 -7.63 -10.20
C GLN A 434 -2.30 -8.81 -11.11
N ASP A 435 -2.29 -10.05 -10.59
CA ASP A 435 -2.02 -11.24 -11.38
C ASP A 435 -3.05 -11.43 -12.50
N VAL A 436 -4.34 -11.14 -12.21
CA VAL A 436 -5.43 -11.22 -13.20
C VAL A 436 -5.34 -10.09 -14.23
N SER A 437 -5.05 -8.85 -13.81
CA SER A 437 -4.90 -7.72 -14.73
C SER A 437 -3.67 -7.89 -15.62
N GLU A 438 -2.57 -8.37 -15.08
CA GLU A 438 -1.36 -8.70 -15.84
C GLU A 438 -1.61 -9.85 -16.83
N MET A 439 -2.33 -10.89 -16.45
CA MET A 439 -2.73 -11.97 -17.34
C MET A 439 -3.63 -11.47 -18.49
N LEU A 440 -4.62 -10.62 -18.21
CA LEU A 440 -5.50 -10.04 -19.23
C LEU A 440 -4.74 -9.09 -20.15
N MET A 441 -3.80 -8.32 -19.63
CA MET A 441 -2.91 -7.45 -20.43
C MET A 441 -1.97 -8.28 -21.29
N GLN A 442 -1.40 -9.37 -20.79
CA GLN A 442 -0.54 -10.30 -21.54
C GLN A 442 -1.33 -10.99 -22.68
N GLU A 443 -2.54 -11.47 -22.44
CA GLU A 443 -3.39 -12.05 -23.48
C GLU A 443 -3.77 -11.03 -24.55
N SER A 444 -4.13 -9.81 -24.15
CA SER A 444 -4.47 -8.73 -25.07
C SER A 444 -3.27 -8.29 -25.91
N TYR A 445 -2.08 -8.20 -25.29
CA TYR A 445 -0.85 -7.90 -25.97
C TYR A 445 -0.41 -9.04 -26.91
N ALA A 446 -0.49 -10.28 -26.46
CA ALA A 446 -0.20 -11.45 -27.30
C ALA A 446 -1.13 -11.54 -28.53
N LYS A 447 -2.43 -11.25 -28.35
CA LYS A 447 -3.40 -11.13 -29.45
C LYS A 447 -3.05 -9.98 -30.39
N TYR A 448 -2.69 -8.81 -29.84
CA TYR A 448 -2.26 -7.64 -30.61
C TYR A 448 -0.98 -7.94 -31.43
N MET A 449 0.02 -8.58 -30.84
CA MET A 449 1.26 -8.95 -31.53
C MET A 449 1.02 -10.00 -32.61
N ARG A 450 0.20 -11.04 -32.35
CA ARG A 450 -0.21 -12.02 -33.36
C ARG A 450 -0.92 -11.35 -34.54
N PHE A 451 -1.82 -10.41 -34.27
CA PHE A 451 -2.52 -9.65 -35.29
C PHE A 451 -1.55 -8.76 -36.11
N ARG A 452 -0.59 -8.14 -35.48
CA ARG A 452 0.41 -7.29 -36.16
C ARG A 452 1.38 -8.08 -36.99
N TYR A 453 1.83 -9.26 -36.52
CA TYR A 453 2.71 -10.15 -37.28
C TYR A 453 1.98 -10.84 -38.45
N SER A 454 0.72 -11.18 -38.30
CA SER A 454 -0.08 -11.78 -39.39
C SER A 454 -0.32 -10.79 -40.54
N LYS A 455 -0.41 -9.48 -40.28
CA LYS A 455 -0.54 -8.45 -41.31
C LYS A 455 0.76 -8.14 -42.06
N ASN A 456 1.92 -8.41 -41.48
CA ASN A 456 3.22 -8.14 -42.09
C ASN A 456 3.79 -9.32 -42.95
N HIS A 457 3.08 -10.46 -43.00
CA HIS A 457 3.46 -11.64 -43.76
C HIS A 457 2.45 -12.02 -44.83
N SER A 458 1.53 -11.14 -45.19
CA SER A 458 0.64 -11.29 -46.36
C SER A 458 1.08 -10.31 -47.46
N HIS A 459 2.32 -10.55 -47.97
CA HIS A 459 2.78 -10.06 -49.28
C HIS A 459 3.66 -11.10 -49.93
#